data_d5d9e80735e2661adc253e2d845e9138
#
_entry.id   d5d9e80735e2661adc253e2d845e9138
#
_cell.length_a   1.000
_cell.length_b   1.000
_cell.length_c   1.000
_cell.angle_alpha   90.00
_cell.angle_beta   90.00
_cell.angle_gamma   90.00
#
_symmetry.space_group_name_H-M   'P 1'
#
loop_
_entity.id
_entity.type
_entity.pdbx_description
1 polymer ?
#
loop_
_entity_poly.entity_id
_entity_poly.type
_entity_poly.pdbx_seq_one_letter_code
_entity_poly.pdbx_strand_id
1 'polypeptide(L)'
;MAMVRMIQSVLEKGGYRAIGISDPSQIEQMIDSERPCLILLDVVMPERNGFQICRALKSSEAYMSIPVILVTSKSTSSDRYWAEQQGANGFVVKPFAPEDLLREVRRFA
;
A
#
# COMPACT_ATOMS: atom_id res chain seq x y z
N MET A 1 -14.52 3.89 4.56
CA MET A 1 -13.79 4.46 3.43
C MET A 1 -13.99 3.60 2.20
N ALA A 2 -14.51 4.19 1.15
CA ALA A 2 -14.86 3.45 -0.07
C ALA A 2 -13.64 2.83 -0.75
N MET A 3 -12.51 3.53 -0.77
CA MET A 3 -11.29 3.05 -1.40
C MET A 3 -10.75 1.80 -0.70
N VAL A 4 -10.73 1.79 0.61
CA VAL A 4 -10.25 0.64 1.38
C VAL A 4 -11.11 -0.58 1.10
N ARG A 5 -12.44 -0.40 1.10
CA ARG A 5 -13.37 -1.50 0.83
C ARG A 5 -13.26 -2.02 -0.59
N MET A 6 -13.05 -1.11 -1.56
CA MET A 6 -12.90 -1.49 -2.95
C MET A 6 -11.65 -2.36 -3.15
N ILE A 7 -10.52 -1.91 -2.61
CA ILE A 7 -9.27 -2.64 -2.72
C ILE A 7 -9.39 -4.00 -2.02
N GLN A 8 -9.97 -4.02 -0.84
CA GLN A 8 -10.19 -5.24 -0.08
C GLN A 8 -11.01 -6.25 -0.89
N SER A 9 -12.09 -5.78 -1.51
CA SER A 9 -12.95 -6.63 -2.34
C SER A 9 -12.18 -7.21 -3.53
N VAL A 10 -11.39 -6.39 -4.21
CA VAL A 10 -10.58 -6.85 -5.36
C VAL A 10 -9.60 -7.93 -4.91
N LEU A 11 -8.92 -7.73 -3.80
CA LEU A 11 -7.95 -8.69 -3.29
C LEU A 11 -8.60 -10.00 -2.89
N GLU A 12 -9.75 -9.94 -2.23
CA GLU A 12 -10.46 -11.14 -1.80
C GLU A 12 -10.95 -11.95 -3.01
N LYS A 13 -11.43 -11.29 -4.04
CA LYS A 13 -11.82 -11.96 -5.29
C LYS A 13 -10.63 -12.59 -6.00
N GLY A 14 -9.43 -12.04 -5.78
CA GLY A 14 -8.20 -12.61 -6.33
C GLY A 14 -7.60 -13.73 -5.50
N GLY A 15 -8.27 -14.13 -4.41
CA GLY A 15 -7.81 -15.23 -3.58
C GLY A 15 -6.92 -14.82 -2.41
N TYR A 16 -6.85 -13.53 -2.10
CA TYR A 16 -6.04 -13.03 -0.99
C TYR A 16 -6.90 -12.70 0.21
N ARG A 17 -6.35 -12.91 1.41
CA ARG A 17 -6.96 -12.40 2.62
C ARG A 17 -6.55 -10.94 2.77
N ALA A 18 -7.53 -10.05 2.86
CA ALA A 18 -7.26 -8.61 2.93
C ALA A 18 -7.84 -8.00 4.19
N ILE A 19 -7.05 -7.15 4.84
CA ILE A 19 -7.45 -6.44 6.04
C ILE A 19 -7.37 -4.95 5.75
N GLY A 20 -8.48 -4.24 5.94
CA GLY A 20 -8.53 -2.81 5.66
C GLY A 20 -8.36 -1.99 6.92
N ILE A 21 -7.59 -0.92 6.83
CA ILE A 21 -7.40 0.06 7.90
C ILE A 21 -7.63 1.44 7.32
N SER A 22 -8.47 2.23 7.96
CA SER A 22 -8.69 3.62 7.55
C SER A 22 -8.01 4.63 8.48
N ASP A 23 -7.52 4.19 9.63
CA ASP A 23 -6.84 5.04 10.60
C ASP A 23 -5.33 4.80 10.53
N PRO A 24 -4.54 5.78 10.02
CA PRO A 24 -3.09 5.60 9.89
C PRO A 24 -2.36 5.32 11.20
N SER A 25 -2.92 5.74 12.33
CA SER A 25 -2.28 5.53 13.62
C SER A 25 -2.24 4.05 14.04
N GLN A 26 -3.04 3.20 13.39
CA GLN A 26 -3.14 1.78 13.71
C GLN A 26 -2.29 0.89 12.81
N ILE A 27 -1.57 1.47 11.86
CA ILE A 27 -0.85 0.69 10.84
C ILE A 27 0.20 -0.23 11.46
N GLU A 28 1.09 0.31 12.28
CA GLU A 28 2.17 -0.50 12.87
C GLU A 28 1.61 -1.59 13.79
N GLN A 29 0.59 -1.25 14.57
CA GLN A 29 -0.07 -2.22 15.45
C GLN A 29 -0.69 -3.36 14.63
N MET A 30 -1.33 -3.03 13.53
CA MET A 30 -1.97 -4.03 12.68
C MET A 30 -0.93 -4.92 11.99
N ILE A 31 0.20 -4.35 11.56
CA ILE A 31 1.29 -5.13 10.98
C ILE A 31 1.82 -6.13 12.01
N ASP A 32 2.02 -5.68 13.25
CA ASP A 32 2.52 -6.54 14.31
C ASP A 32 1.57 -7.71 14.60
N SER A 33 0.26 -7.46 14.59
CA SER A 33 -0.72 -8.49 14.93
C SER A 33 -1.04 -9.43 13.76
N GLU A 34 -1.09 -8.91 12.53
CA GLU A 34 -1.53 -9.68 11.35
C GLU A 34 -0.38 -10.21 10.50
N ARG A 35 0.81 -9.65 10.62
CA ARG A 35 2.02 -10.05 9.90
C ARG A 35 1.76 -10.22 8.39
N PRO A 36 1.35 -9.15 7.69
CA PRO A 36 1.02 -9.25 6.27
C PRO A 36 2.26 -9.51 5.42
N CYS A 37 2.06 -10.12 4.25
CA CYS A 37 3.14 -10.33 3.29
C CYS A 37 3.27 -9.15 2.32
N LEU A 38 2.33 -8.20 2.36
CA LEU A 38 2.31 -7.07 1.45
C LEU A 38 1.45 -5.96 2.06
N ILE A 39 1.85 -4.71 1.86
CA ILE A 39 1.12 -3.56 2.34
C ILE A 39 0.76 -2.67 1.15
N LEU A 40 -0.50 -2.29 1.06
CA LEU A 40 -0.99 -1.32 0.08
C LEU A 40 -1.31 -0.02 0.81
N LEU A 41 -0.69 1.08 0.40
CA LEU A 41 -0.89 2.38 1.04
C LEU A 41 -1.44 3.39 0.06
N ASP A 42 -2.54 4.05 0.42
CA ASP A 42 -3.00 5.24 -0.29
C ASP A 42 -2.06 6.40 0.08
N VAL A 43 -1.62 7.15 -0.91
CA VAL A 43 -0.74 8.30 -0.68
C VAL A 43 -1.47 9.41 0.08
N VAL A 44 -2.77 9.61 -0.20
CA VAL A 44 -3.56 10.66 0.44
C VAL A 44 -4.34 10.07 1.61
N MET A 45 -3.88 10.36 2.84
CA MET A 45 -4.55 9.93 4.05
C MET A 45 -4.58 11.08 5.06
N PRO A 46 -5.59 11.11 5.96
CA PRO A 46 -5.61 12.12 7.02
C PRO A 46 -4.40 11.94 7.96
N GLU A 47 -3.88 13.03 8.46
CA GLU A 47 -2.79 13.11 9.45
C GLU A 47 -1.41 12.68 8.92
N ARG A 48 -1.32 11.57 8.17
CA ARG A 48 -0.06 11.09 7.58
C ARG A 48 -0.31 10.75 6.13
N ASN A 49 0.61 11.10 5.24
CA ASN A 49 0.50 10.65 3.86
C ASN A 49 1.23 9.32 3.66
N GLY A 50 0.88 8.61 2.57
CA GLY A 50 1.43 7.30 2.29
C GLY A 50 2.94 7.29 2.09
N PHE A 51 3.51 8.39 1.57
CA PHE A 51 4.97 8.50 1.42
C PHE A 51 5.67 8.47 2.77
N GLN A 52 5.15 9.22 3.74
CA GLN A 52 5.71 9.27 5.09
C GLN A 52 5.64 7.91 5.78
N ILE A 53 4.50 7.24 5.65
CA ILE A 53 4.31 5.91 6.23
C ILE A 53 5.25 4.91 5.58
N CYS A 54 5.35 4.93 4.26
CA CYS A 54 6.26 4.04 3.53
C CYS A 54 7.69 4.21 4.00
N ARG A 55 8.15 5.45 4.10
CA ARG A 55 9.51 5.75 4.56
C ARG A 55 9.74 5.25 5.97
N ALA A 56 8.77 5.47 6.87
CA ALA A 56 8.88 5.00 8.25
C ALA A 56 8.99 3.47 8.32
N LEU A 57 8.16 2.76 7.56
CA LEU A 57 8.19 1.30 7.53
C LEU A 57 9.51 0.79 6.95
N LYS A 58 9.98 1.37 5.86
CA LYS A 58 11.21 0.94 5.20
C LYS A 58 12.47 1.31 6.00
N SER A 59 12.36 2.21 6.95
CA SER A 59 13.46 2.58 7.84
C SER A 59 13.49 1.73 9.12
N SER A 60 12.50 0.89 9.34
CA SER A 60 12.41 0.04 10.53
C SER A 60 12.88 -1.37 10.22
N GLU A 61 13.79 -1.92 11.03
CA GLU A 61 14.25 -3.29 10.86
C GLU A 61 13.10 -4.30 10.98
N ALA A 62 12.08 -3.97 11.78
CA ALA A 62 10.94 -4.85 11.98
C ALA A 62 10.05 -4.96 10.73
N TYR A 63 10.00 -3.92 9.89
CA TYR A 63 9.04 -3.84 8.79
C TYR A 63 9.67 -3.70 7.41
N MET A 64 10.95 -3.40 7.32
CA MET A 64 11.59 -3.03 6.04
C MET A 64 11.55 -4.14 5.00
N SER A 65 11.40 -5.38 5.41
CA SER A 65 11.35 -6.51 4.48
C SER A 65 9.98 -6.72 3.85
N ILE A 66 8.93 -6.07 4.38
CA ILE A 66 7.58 -6.23 3.85
C ILE A 66 7.41 -5.34 2.62
N PRO A 67 7.04 -5.90 1.45
CA PRO A 67 6.82 -5.07 0.26
C PRO A 67 5.68 -4.07 0.47
N VAL A 68 5.88 -2.84 -0.02
CA VAL A 68 4.89 -1.78 0.06
C VAL A 68 4.57 -1.29 -1.35
N ILE A 69 3.29 -1.27 -1.69
CA ILE A 69 2.78 -0.70 -2.94
C ILE A 69 2.03 0.58 -2.60
N LEU A 70 2.42 1.67 -3.23
CA LEU A 70 1.71 2.95 -3.07
C LEU A 70 0.61 3.06 -4.11
N VAL A 71 -0.56 3.51 -3.68
CA VAL A 71 -1.73 3.72 -4.55
C VAL A 71 -2.02 5.21 -4.59
N THR A 72 -2.04 5.81 -5.78
CA THR A 72 -2.17 7.26 -5.91
C THR A 72 -2.82 7.65 -7.22
N SER A 73 -3.44 8.82 -7.25
CA SER A 73 -3.96 9.41 -8.48
C SER A 73 -2.89 10.20 -9.24
N LYS A 74 -1.70 10.36 -8.67
CA LYS A 74 -0.60 11.09 -9.30
C LYS A 74 0.30 10.12 -10.04
N SER A 75 0.54 10.40 -11.32
CA SER A 75 1.23 9.46 -12.21
C SER A 75 2.40 10.04 -12.99
N THR A 76 2.86 11.25 -12.64
CA THR A 76 4.00 11.84 -13.33
C THR A 76 5.29 11.08 -12.99
N SER A 77 6.32 11.28 -13.82
CA SER A 77 7.63 10.66 -13.55
C SER A 77 8.20 11.12 -12.20
N SER A 78 7.95 12.39 -11.82
CA SER A 78 8.36 12.90 -10.52
C SER A 78 7.70 12.17 -9.37
N ASP A 79 6.40 11.87 -9.51
CA ASP A 79 5.66 11.15 -8.47
C ASP A 79 6.20 9.74 -8.29
N ARG A 80 6.50 9.05 -9.40
CA ARG A 80 7.08 7.70 -9.36
C ARG A 80 8.47 7.72 -8.74
N TYR A 81 9.27 8.72 -9.08
CA TYR A 81 10.59 8.90 -8.52
C TYR A 81 10.52 9.07 -7.00
N TRP A 82 9.59 9.92 -6.53
CA TRP A 82 9.39 10.11 -5.10
C TRP A 82 8.98 8.82 -4.39
N ALA A 83 8.09 8.03 -5.00
CA ALA A 83 7.69 6.75 -4.44
C ALA A 83 8.89 5.83 -4.25
N GLU A 84 9.76 5.73 -5.25
CA GLU A 84 10.97 4.93 -5.17
C GLU A 84 11.92 5.43 -4.08
N GLN A 85 12.06 6.76 -3.94
CA GLN A 85 12.91 7.36 -2.92
C GLN A 85 12.43 7.05 -1.50
N GLN A 86 11.14 6.83 -1.32
CA GLN A 86 10.59 6.43 -0.02
C GLN A 86 10.72 4.93 0.23
N GLY A 87 11.26 4.18 -0.71
CA GLY A 87 11.45 2.75 -0.57
C GLY A 87 10.28 1.89 -1.03
N ALA A 88 9.32 2.47 -1.74
CA ALA A 88 8.17 1.69 -2.25
C ALA A 88 8.64 0.63 -3.23
N ASN A 89 8.03 -0.54 -3.13
CA ASN A 89 8.33 -1.67 -4.02
C ASN A 89 7.48 -1.64 -5.28
N GLY A 90 6.27 -1.06 -5.20
CA GLY A 90 5.35 -0.96 -6.32
C GLY A 90 4.54 0.32 -6.28
N PHE A 91 3.81 0.56 -7.35
CA PHE A 91 3.08 1.81 -7.56
C PHE A 91 1.88 1.51 -8.44
N VAL A 92 0.68 1.89 -7.98
CA VAL A 92 -0.56 1.71 -8.73
C VAL A 92 -1.26 3.06 -8.84
N VAL A 93 -1.65 3.43 -10.06
CA VAL A 93 -2.27 4.73 -10.34
C VAL A 93 -3.78 4.60 -10.37
N LYS A 94 -4.47 5.49 -9.67
CA LYS A 94 -5.93 5.59 -9.69
C LYS A 94 -6.39 6.46 -10.87
N PRO A 95 -7.50 6.13 -11.52
CA PRO A 95 -8.28 4.92 -11.36
C PRO A 95 -7.56 3.72 -12.00
N PHE A 96 -7.74 2.54 -11.42
CA PHE A 96 -7.14 1.31 -11.93
C PHE A 96 -8.23 0.26 -12.19
N ALA A 97 -7.95 -0.64 -13.13
CA ALA A 97 -8.78 -1.82 -13.29
C ALA A 97 -8.39 -2.86 -12.22
N PRO A 98 -9.33 -3.71 -11.77
CA PRO A 98 -8.99 -4.76 -10.81
C PRO A 98 -7.79 -5.62 -11.23
N GLU A 99 -7.67 -5.91 -12.52
CA GLU A 99 -6.56 -6.70 -13.07
C GLU A 99 -5.21 -6.02 -12.87
N ASP A 100 -5.18 -4.69 -12.98
CA ASP A 100 -3.95 -3.92 -12.82
C ASP A 100 -3.46 -4.00 -11.37
N LEU A 101 -4.37 -3.87 -10.42
CA LEU A 101 -4.05 -3.98 -9.00
C LEU A 101 -3.54 -5.39 -8.68
N LEU A 102 -4.26 -6.41 -9.13
CA LEU A 102 -3.89 -7.80 -8.87
C LEU A 102 -2.56 -8.17 -9.52
N ARG A 103 -2.28 -7.65 -10.71
CA ARG A 103 -1.00 -7.89 -11.37
C ARG A 103 0.15 -7.36 -10.52
N GLU A 104 0.01 -6.15 -9.98
CA GLU A 104 1.04 -5.57 -9.14
C GLU A 104 1.18 -6.34 -7.82
N VAL A 105 0.06 -6.75 -7.22
CA VAL A 105 0.08 -7.53 -5.99
C VAL A 105 0.79 -8.88 -6.19
N ARG A 106 0.54 -9.54 -7.31
CA ARG A 106 1.13 -10.85 -7.62
C ARG A 106 2.64 -10.82 -7.76
N ARG A 107 3.20 -9.66 -8.06
CA ARG A 107 4.66 -9.51 -8.14
C ARG A 107 5.33 -9.73 -6.78
N PHE A 108 4.62 -9.52 -5.69
CA PHE A 108 5.18 -9.54 -4.34
C PHE A 108 4.51 -10.54 -3.39
N ALA A 109 3.37 -11.05 -3.76
CA ALA A 109 2.60 -11.93 -2.88
C ALA A 109 2.31 -13.30 -3.49
#